data_5c2c9c1322b64fcd98b6ecdf8fec6524
#
_entry.id   5c2c9c1322b64fcd98b6ecdf8fec6524
#
_cell.length_a   1.000
_cell.length_b   1.000
_cell.length_c   1.000
_cell.angle_alpha   90.00
_cell.angle_beta   90.00
_cell.angle_gamma   90.00
#
_symmetry.space_group_name_H-M   'P 1'
#
loop_
_entity.id
_entity.type
_entity.pdbx_description
1 polymer ?
#
loop_
_entity_poly.entity_id
_entity_poly.type
_entity_poly.pdbx_seq_one_letter_code
_entity_poly.pdbx_strand_id
1 'polypeptide(L)'
;MSVSDKKIARKTINWCKSVKKNIGKFSYEYDDEENYDDDSYDDEYPFEDDFKEIINKQHERLNDVYVELNGFLEDYDGSHEYELSQANMNIDSADVQLQDILANISSWDSSRDFNNQIVDAVEYLDEAIEYLEGCLSEDF
;
A
#
# COMPACT_ATOMS: atom_id res chain seq x y z
N MET A 1 20.33 12.97 -4.58
CA MET A 1 19.47 12.44 -5.65
C MET A 1 19.32 13.43 -6.77
N SER A 2 19.30 12.93 -7.99
CA SER A 2 19.01 13.76 -9.14
C SER A 2 17.55 14.17 -9.15
N VAL A 3 17.20 15.09 -10.04
CA VAL A 3 15.81 15.51 -10.19
C VAL A 3 14.93 14.32 -10.59
N SER A 4 15.45 13.46 -11.47
CA SER A 4 14.71 12.27 -11.92
C SER A 4 14.49 11.30 -10.78
N ASP A 5 15.50 11.12 -9.93
CA ASP A 5 15.39 10.22 -8.79
C ASP A 5 14.36 10.71 -7.79
N LYS A 6 14.36 12.01 -7.51
CA LYS A 6 13.37 12.60 -6.62
C LYS A 6 11.97 12.47 -7.17
N LYS A 7 11.83 12.59 -8.48
CA LYS A 7 10.54 12.48 -9.12
C LYS A 7 9.94 11.09 -8.94
N ILE A 8 10.75 10.05 -9.15
CA ILE A 8 10.26 8.68 -9.00
C ILE A 8 9.94 8.37 -7.53
N ALA A 9 10.76 8.88 -6.60
CA ALA A 9 10.50 8.69 -5.18
C ALA A 9 9.17 9.35 -4.77
N ARG A 10 8.93 10.58 -5.22
CA ARG A 10 7.67 11.27 -4.91
C ARG A 10 6.47 10.57 -5.51
N LYS A 11 6.61 10.12 -6.75
CA LYS A 11 5.55 9.39 -7.43
C LYS A 11 5.21 8.11 -6.66
N THR A 12 6.23 7.38 -6.25
CA THR A 12 6.05 6.15 -5.49
C THR A 12 5.38 6.42 -4.15
N ILE A 13 5.81 7.48 -3.45
CA ILE A 13 5.17 7.87 -2.19
C ILE A 13 3.69 8.13 -2.40
N ASN A 14 3.36 8.89 -3.44
CA ASN A 14 1.97 9.23 -3.72
C ASN A 14 1.12 8.00 -4.02
N TRP A 15 1.66 7.07 -4.79
CA TRP A 15 0.97 5.82 -5.07
C TRP A 15 0.77 4.99 -3.82
N CYS A 16 1.81 4.89 -2.97
CA CYS A 16 1.70 4.15 -1.72
C CYS A 16 0.64 4.77 -0.80
N LYS A 17 0.61 6.09 -0.71
CA LYS A 17 -0.39 6.77 0.11
C LYS A 17 -1.80 6.53 -0.41
N SER A 18 -1.97 6.53 -1.72
CA SER A 18 -3.26 6.28 -2.35
C SER A 18 -3.74 4.87 -2.07
N VAL A 19 -2.88 3.88 -2.27
CA VAL A 19 -3.24 2.49 -2.03
C VAL A 19 -3.55 2.27 -0.54
N LYS A 20 -2.71 2.82 0.33
CA LYS A 20 -2.90 2.74 1.77
C LYS A 20 -4.26 3.27 2.18
N LYS A 21 -4.65 4.42 1.64
CA LYS A 21 -5.95 5.01 1.93
C LYS A 21 -7.08 4.12 1.45
N ASN A 22 -6.93 3.57 0.25
CA ASN A 22 -8.00 2.77 -0.36
C ASN A 22 -8.21 1.44 0.35
N ILE A 23 -7.14 0.80 0.83
CA ILE A 23 -7.30 -0.47 1.55
C ILE A 23 -7.55 -0.26 3.05
N GLY A 24 -6.99 0.82 3.61
CA GLY A 24 -7.10 1.08 5.03
C GLY A 24 -8.53 1.27 5.51
N LYS A 25 -9.39 1.74 4.64
CA LYS A 25 -10.79 1.95 5.01
C LYS A 25 -11.52 0.64 5.34
N PHE A 26 -10.95 -0.49 4.96
CA PHE A 26 -11.53 -1.78 5.28
C PHE A 26 -11.02 -2.35 6.60
N SER A 27 -10.06 -1.70 7.24
CA SER A 27 -9.46 -2.18 8.46
C SER A 27 -10.08 -1.53 9.68
N TYR A 28 -10.46 -2.35 10.67
CA TYR A 28 -10.99 -1.84 11.92
C TYR A 28 -9.95 -1.09 12.73
N GLU A 29 -8.71 -1.52 12.65
CA GLU A 29 -7.64 -0.88 13.40
C GLU A 29 -7.27 0.47 12.83
N TYR A 30 -7.72 0.72 11.62
CA TYR A 30 -7.47 1.98 10.95
C TYR A 30 -8.61 2.96 11.08
N ASP A 31 -9.72 2.51 11.69
CA ASP A 31 -10.86 3.39 11.88
C ASP A 31 -10.48 4.49 12.83
N ASP A 32 -10.80 5.68 12.44
CA ASP A 32 -10.64 6.83 13.27
C ASP A 32 -11.80 6.85 14.25
N GLU A 33 -11.52 6.97 15.52
CA GLU A 33 -12.57 7.01 16.53
C GLU A 33 -13.54 8.14 16.29
N GLU A 34 -13.09 9.20 15.66
CA GLU A 34 -13.93 10.35 15.36
C GLU A 34 -15.01 10.02 14.35
N ASN A 35 -14.79 9.00 13.56
CA ASN A 35 -15.73 8.59 12.56
C ASN A 35 -16.64 7.46 13.01
N TYR A 36 -16.50 7.07 14.26
CA TYR A 36 -17.27 5.98 14.78
C TYR A 36 -18.73 6.39 14.93
N ASP A 37 -19.59 5.68 14.26
CA ASP A 37 -21.01 5.96 14.27
C ASP A 37 -21.76 4.64 14.25
N ASP A 38 -22.35 4.29 15.36
CA ASP A 38 -23.05 3.03 15.50
C ASP A 38 -24.24 2.88 14.58
N ASP A 39 -24.84 4.00 14.24
CA ASP A 39 -26.08 3.95 13.48
C ASP A 39 -25.88 3.64 12.01
N SER A 40 -24.70 3.91 11.51
CA SER A 40 -24.45 3.79 10.07
C SER A 40 -23.52 2.66 9.70
N TYR A 41 -22.87 2.05 10.67
CA TYR A 41 -21.78 1.12 10.32
C TYR A 41 -22.24 -0.08 9.53
N ASP A 42 -23.46 -0.53 9.71
CA ASP A 42 -23.96 -1.68 8.96
C ASP A 42 -24.08 -1.38 7.47
N ASP A 43 -24.35 -0.14 7.15
CA ASP A 43 -24.49 0.29 5.76
C ASP A 43 -23.15 0.67 5.16
N GLU A 44 -22.15 0.82 6.02
CA GLU A 44 -20.84 1.30 5.60
C GLU A 44 -19.95 0.19 5.09
N TYR A 45 -20.24 -1.04 5.41
CA TYR A 45 -19.39 -2.13 4.95
C TYR A 45 -19.60 -2.37 3.46
N PRO A 46 -18.54 -2.35 2.68
CA PRO A 46 -18.69 -2.63 1.26
C PRO A 46 -19.16 -4.06 1.08
N PHE A 47 -19.93 -4.28 0.03
CA PHE A 47 -20.30 -5.61 -0.37
C PHE A 47 -19.03 -6.34 -0.81
N GLU A 48 -19.05 -7.67 -0.73
CA GLU A 48 -17.90 -8.46 -1.11
C GLU A 48 -17.37 -8.15 -2.49
N ASP A 49 -18.28 -7.96 -3.44
CA ASP A 49 -17.89 -7.65 -4.80
C ASP A 49 -17.08 -6.36 -4.86
N ASP A 50 -17.51 -5.36 -4.11
CA ASP A 50 -16.80 -4.09 -4.08
C ASP A 50 -15.45 -4.23 -3.42
N PHE A 51 -15.38 -4.99 -2.33
CA PHE A 51 -14.14 -5.22 -1.63
C PHE A 51 -13.14 -5.94 -2.53
N LYS A 52 -13.57 -7.04 -3.13
CA LYS A 52 -12.70 -7.82 -4.01
C LYS A 52 -12.20 -6.98 -5.18
N GLU A 53 -13.09 -6.21 -5.79
CA GLU A 53 -12.74 -5.37 -6.92
C GLU A 53 -11.72 -4.30 -6.52
N ILE A 54 -11.94 -3.67 -5.37
CA ILE A 54 -11.02 -2.64 -4.88
C ILE A 54 -9.65 -3.24 -4.55
N ILE A 55 -9.63 -4.38 -3.89
CA ILE A 55 -8.36 -5.05 -3.57
C ILE A 55 -7.62 -5.44 -4.84
N ASN A 56 -8.33 -5.98 -5.83
CA ASN A 56 -7.70 -6.34 -7.09
C ASN A 56 -7.09 -5.12 -7.77
N LYS A 57 -7.79 -4.01 -7.75
CA LYS A 57 -7.29 -2.77 -8.35
C LYS A 57 -6.06 -2.25 -7.65
N GLN A 58 -6.04 -2.33 -6.32
CA GLN A 58 -4.87 -1.90 -5.56
C GLN A 58 -3.69 -2.84 -5.77
N HIS A 59 -3.96 -4.14 -5.89
CA HIS A 59 -2.92 -5.11 -6.23
C HIS A 59 -2.27 -4.74 -7.58
N GLU A 60 -3.07 -4.44 -8.59
CA GLU A 60 -2.53 -4.04 -9.89
C GLU A 60 -1.67 -2.79 -9.78
N ARG A 61 -2.11 -1.82 -8.99
CA ARG A 61 -1.35 -0.59 -8.78
C ARG A 61 -0.02 -0.83 -8.09
N LEU A 62 -0.02 -1.66 -7.05
CA LEU A 62 1.22 -1.98 -6.35
C LEU A 62 2.19 -2.74 -7.24
N ASN A 63 1.66 -3.64 -8.04
CA ASN A 63 2.50 -4.38 -8.98
C ASN A 63 3.16 -3.43 -9.97
N ASP A 64 2.42 -2.48 -10.50
CA ASP A 64 2.97 -1.49 -11.44
C ASP A 64 4.05 -0.65 -10.78
N VAL A 65 3.82 -0.21 -9.56
CA VAL A 65 4.78 0.60 -8.81
C VAL A 65 6.04 -0.22 -8.53
N TYR A 66 5.87 -1.46 -8.12
CA TYR A 66 6.98 -2.34 -7.82
C TYR A 66 7.87 -2.54 -9.06
N VAL A 67 7.24 -2.83 -10.19
CA VAL A 67 7.97 -3.07 -11.43
C VAL A 67 8.71 -1.82 -11.86
N GLU A 68 8.07 -0.66 -11.77
CA GLU A 68 8.70 0.60 -12.16
C GLU A 68 9.90 0.92 -11.28
N LEU A 69 9.75 0.78 -9.97
CA LEU A 69 10.85 1.07 -9.06
C LEU A 69 11.96 0.04 -9.19
N ASN A 70 11.62 -1.21 -9.40
CA ASN A 70 12.60 -2.26 -9.60
C ASN A 70 13.44 -2.01 -10.86
N GLY A 71 12.78 -1.60 -11.94
CA GLY A 71 13.47 -1.23 -13.16
C GLY A 71 14.41 -0.04 -12.98
N PHE A 72 13.96 0.94 -12.22
CA PHE A 72 14.77 2.10 -11.87
C PHE A 72 16.02 1.67 -11.08
N LEU A 73 15.85 0.75 -10.13
CA LEU A 73 16.95 0.30 -9.28
C LEU A 73 18.00 -0.50 -10.03
N GLU A 74 17.64 -1.14 -11.13
CA GLU A 74 18.59 -1.93 -11.91
C GLU A 74 19.78 -1.09 -12.39
N ASP A 75 19.52 0.17 -12.71
CA ASP A 75 20.55 1.06 -13.22
C ASP A 75 21.01 2.11 -12.21
N TYR A 76 20.45 2.05 -11.02
CA TYR A 76 20.72 3.04 -10.00
C TYR A 76 22.02 2.73 -9.27
N ASP A 77 22.90 3.72 -9.17
CA ASP A 77 24.16 3.58 -8.45
C ASP A 77 24.38 4.69 -7.43
N GLY A 78 23.30 5.32 -7.00
CA GLY A 78 23.37 6.39 -6.02
C GLY A 78 23.50 5.89 -4.59
N SER A 79 23.62 6.83 -3.66
CA SER A 79 23.85 6.52 -2.25
C SER A 79 22.59 6.03 -1.51
N HIS A 80 21.43 6.11 -2.13
CA HIS A 80 20.18 5.72 -1.49
C HIS A 80 19.65 4.37 -1.93
N GLU A 81 20.52 3.55 -2.50
CA GLU A 81 20.13 2.23 -3.02
C GLU A 81 19.48 1.37 -1.94
N TYR A 82 20.07 1.38 -0.75
CA TYR A 82 19.54 0.57 0.35
C TYR A 82 18.09 0.96 0.69
N GLU A 83 17.87 2.26 0.90
CA GLU A 83 16.56 2.76 1.28
C GLU A 83 15.52 2.51 0.18
N LEU A 84 15.92 2.74 -1.06
CA LEU A 84 15.01 2.51 -2.19
C LEU A 84 14.68 1.02 -2.33
N SER A 85 15.67 0.16 -2.12
CA SER A 85 15.46 -1.29 -2.17
C SER A 85 14.54 -1.76 -1.05
N GLN A 86 14.73 -1.22 0.16
CA GLN A 86 13.86 -1.56 1.29
C GLN A 86 12.45 -1.10 1.04
N ALA A 87 12.28 0.10 0.49
CA ALA A 87 10.96 0.58 0.13
C ALA A 87 10.29 -0.37 -0.86
N ASN A 88 11.04 -0.79 -1.87
CA ASN A 88 10.49 -1.68 -2.89
C ASN A 88 10.12 -3.05 -2.32
N MET A 89 10.93 -3.57 -1.40
CA MET A 89 10.61 -4.82 -0.72
C MET A 89 9.33 -4.71 0.10
N ASN A 90 9.13 -3.59 0.76
CA ASN A 90 7.92 -3.36 1.53
C ASN A 90 6.70 -3.24 0.63
N ILE A 91 6.85 -2.62 -0.52
CA ILE A 91 5.77 -2.54 -1.51
C ILE A 91 5.39 -3.95 -1.96
N ASP A 92 6.38 -4.78 -2.26
CA ASP A 92 6.13 -6.16 -2.64
C ASP A 92 5.45 -6.94 -1.53
N SER A 93 5.89 -6.76 -0.29
CA SER A 93 5.30 -7.43 0.86
C SER A 93 3.83 -7.02 1.05
N ALA A 94 3.53 -5.74 0.86
CA ALA A 94 2.14 -5.29 0.92
C ALA A 94 1.31 -5.95 -0.18
N ASP A 95 1.87 -6.03 -1.38
CA ASP A 95 1.16 -6.65 -2.50
C ASP A 95 0.92 -8.13 -2.27
N VAL A 96 1.87 -8.83 -1.65
CA VAL A 96 1.69 -10.25 -1.30
C VAL A 96 0.47 -10.42 -0.41
N GLN A 97 0.25 -9.51 0.52
CA GLN A 97 -0.95 -9.57 1.37
C GLN A 97 -2.22 -9.44 0.55
N LEU A 98 -2.22 -8.53 -0.43
CA LEU A 98 -3.38 -8.37 -1.29
C LEU A 98 -3.61 -9.59 -2.18
N GLN A 99 -2.53 -10.17 -2.70
CA GLN A 99 -2.63 -11.39 -3.51
C GLN A 99 -3.19 -12.54 -2.69
N ASP A 100 -2.77 -12.65 -1.45
CA ASP A 100 -3.26 -13.69 -0.56
C ASP A 100 -4.75 -13.53 -0.28
N ILE A 101 -5.19 -12.30 -0.05
CA ILE A 101 -6.62 -12.02 0.11
C ILE A 101 -7.38 -12.48 -1.12
N LEU A 102 -6.90 -12.08 -2.30
CA LEU A 102 -7.58 -12.41 -3.56
C LEU A 102 -7.63 -13.92 -3.81
N ALA A 103 -6.60 -14.62 -3.39
CA ALA A 103 -6.54 -16.07 -3.57
C ALA A 103 -7.49 -16.83 -2.65
N ASN A 104 -7.82 -16.23 -1.51
CA ASN A 104 -8.59 -16.92 -0.47
C ASN A 104 -10.02 -16.39 -0.29
N ILE A 105 -10.35 -15.28 -0.91
CA ILE A 105 -11.67 -14.70 -0.74
C ILE A 105 -12.73 -15.56 -1.43
N SER A 106 -13.83 -15.77 -0.73
CA SER A 106 -14.96 -16.51 -1.28
C SER A 106 -16.20 -15.65 -1.21
N SER A 107 -17.31 -16.15 -1.75
CA SER A 107 -18.55 -15.41 -1.73
C SER A 107 -19.15 -15.26 -0.34
N TRP A 108 -18.58 -15.95 0.65
CA TRP A 108 -19.05 -15.89 2.04
C TRP A 108 -18.21 -14.97 2.89
N ASP A 109 -17.05 -14.52 2.39
CA ASP A 109 -16.11 -13.72 3.16
C ASP A 109 -16.42 -12.23 3.03
N SER A 110 -16.01 -11.50 4.06
CA SER A 110 -16.13 -10.04 4.06
C SER A 110 -14.75 -9.45 4.33
N SER A 111 -14.65 -8.14 4.26
CA SER A 111 -13.40 -7.46 4.57
C SER A 111 -12.93 -7.75 5.99
N ARG A 112 -13.86 -8.05 6.88
CA ARG A 112 -13.52 -8.38 8.28
C ARG A 112 -12.64 -9.61 8.39
N ASP A 113 -12.84 -10.57 7.49
CA ASP A 113 -12.11 -11.83 7.55
C ASP A 113 -10.65 -11.66 7.18
N PHE A 114 -10.30 -10.53 6.57
CA PHE A 114 -8.95 -10.24 6.14
C PHE A 114 -8.34 -9.03 6.85
N ASN A 115 -8.92 -8.64 7.98
CA ASN A 115 -8.48 -7.46 8.69
C ASN A 115 -6.98 -7.46 9.00
N ASN A 116 -6.45 -8.57 9.49
CA ASN A 116 -5.04 -8.65 9.83
C ASN A 116 -4.14 -8.47 8.62
N GLN A 117 -4.54 -9.04 7.49
CA GLN A 117 -3.77 -8.91 6.26
C GLN A 117 -3.81 -7.48 5.72
N ILE A 118 -4.96 -6.83 5.86
CA ILE A 118 -5.10 -5.44 5.46
C ILE A 118 -4.21 -4.55 6.33
N VAL A 119 -4.22 -4.77 7.65
CA VAL A 119 -3.39 -4.01 8.57
C VAL A 119 -1.92 -4.21 8.24
N ASP A 120 -1.51 -5.45 7.98
CA ASP A 120 -0.13 -5.74 7.62
C ASP A 120 0.28 -5.03 6.34
N ALA A 121 -0.60 -5.05 5.34
CA ALA A 121 -0.32 -4.37 4.07
C ALA A 121 -0.15 -2.86 4.29
N VAL A 122 -1.01 -2.27 5.11
CA VAL A 122 -0.89 -0.84 5.42
C VAL A 122 0.43 -0.54 6.13
N GLU A 123 0.84 -1.38 7.06
CA GLU A 123 2.10 -1.19 7.77
C GLU A 123 3.29 -1.27 6.83
N TYR A 124 3.28 -2.22 5.89
CA TYR A 124 4.35 -2.30 4.90
C TYR A 124 4.41 -1.05 4.03
N LEU A 125 3.25 -0.52 3.66
CA LEU A 125 3.22 0.71 2.86
C LEU A 125 3.71 1.92 3.67
N ASP A 126 3.40 1.97 4.95
CA ASP A 126 3.93 3.03 5.82
C ASP A 126 5.45 2.97 5.89
N GLU A 127 6.02 1.78 6.01
CA GLU A 127 7.47 1.64 6.04
C GLU A 127 8.10 2.05 4.71
N ALA A 128 7.48 1.66 3.60
CA ALA A 128 7.97 2.07 2.28
C ALA A 128 7.98 3.59 2.16
N ILE A 129 6.91 4.23 2.61
CA ILE A 129 6.81 5.69 2.56
C ILE A 129 7.92 6.32 3.41
N GLU A 130 8.17 5.79 4.61
CA GLU A 130 9.22 6.30 5.48
C GLU A 130 10.59 6.24 4.84
N TYR A 131 10.92 5.11 4.22
CA TYR A 131 12.21 5.00 3.52
C TYR A 131 12.33 6.02 2.40
N LEU A 132 11.26 6.18 1.62
CA LEU A 132 11.29 7.11 0.50
C LEU A 132 11.37 8.56 0.96
N GLU A 133 10.62 8.90 2.00
CA GLU A 133 10.67 10.25 2.56
C GLU A 133 12.04 10.54 3.16
N GLY A 134 12.65 9.54 3.78
CA GLY A 134 14.00 9.68 4.29
C GLY A 134 15.00 10.00 3.21
N CYS A 135 14.88 9.35 2.06
CA CYS A 135 15.75 9.62 0.92
C CYS A 135 15.61 11.07 0.45
N LEU A 136 14.39 11.56 0.39
CA LEU A 136 14.15 12.94 -0.03
C LEU A 136 14.67 13.95 0.97
N SER A 137 14.54 13.63 2.27
CA SER A 137 14.99 14.54 3.33
C SER A 137 16.49 14.68 3.38
N GLU A 138 17.21 13.61 3.13
CA GLU A 138 18.67 13.62 3.21
C GLU A 138 19.32 14.45 2.14
N ASP A 139 18.58 14.80 1.10
CA ASP A 139 19.12 15.58 -0.02
C ASP A 139 18.98 17.09 0.17
N PHE A 140 18.55 17.53 1.31
CA PHE A 140 18.44 18.96 1.58
C PHE A 140 19.65 19.54 2.31
#